data_a1ce2bbb7df8df9eaaed48d654790d97
#
_entry.id   a1ce2bbb7df8df9eaaed48d654790d97
#
_cell.length_a   1.000
_cell.length_b   1.000
_cell.length_c   1.000
_cell.angle_alpha   90.00
_cell.angle_beta   90.00
_cell.angle_gamma   90.00
#
_symmetry.space_group_name_H-M   'P 1'
#
loop_
_entity.id
_entity.type
_entity.pdbx_description
1 polymer ?
#
loop_
_entity_poly.entity_id
_entity_poly.type
_entity_poly.pdbx_seq_one_letter_code
_entity_poly.pdbx_strand_id
1 'polypeptide(L)'
;MVRIKIGLAIVLALFATEVSAVTITGTLVAVHQGDTFTIKSIPPEEKLYKIRLSDIDTPEPKQPFGLKAKEFTETQVFGKEIQVEYRATDFYGRLIGSVVLPQGKVLNEELVRNGLAWYYRVNPSPSATFERLQYEAWEKRLGFWVEPSPTPPWQFRREKIFSVPPVTVNQMDYDLVLNYGIIGDPKSKIYWWPACKDYPEKKDNKIIFGYKQLAKDMGYSSSLNCTQ
;
A
#
# COMPACT_ATOMS: atom_id res chain seq x y z
N MET A 1 -0.38 -54.58 44.91
CA MET A 1 0.05 -53.17 45.07
C MET A 1 0.18 -52.56 43.67
N VAL A 2 -0.79 -51.78 43.22
CA VAL A 2 -0.79 -51.09 41.92
C VAL A 2 -0.28 -49.66 42.15
N ARG A 3 0.86 -49.31 41.55
CA ARG A 3 1.41 -47.94 41.60
C ARG A 3 0.82 -47.13 40.47
N ILE A 4 -0.08 -46.24 40.78
CA ILE A 4 -0.61 -45.22 39.84
C ILE A 4 0.42 -44.12 39.72
N LYS A 5 1.00 -43.92 38.49
CA LYS A 5 1.83 -42.79 38.17
C LYS A 5 0.90 -41.65 37.69
N ILE A 6 0.79 -40.62 38.51
CA ILE A 6 0.07 -39.39 38.12
C ILE A 6 1.09 -38.54 37.30
N GLY A 7 0.88 -38.45 36.02
CA GLY A 7 1.64 -37.55 35.14
C GLY A 7 1.09 -36.15 35.27
N LEU A 8 1.93 -35.21 35.76
CA LEU A 8 1.59 -33.77 35.81
C LEU A 8 1.80 -33.17 34.42
N ALA A 9 0.70 -32.90 33.72
CA ALA A 9 0.73 -32.16 32.45
C ALA A 9 0.82 -30.66 32.74
N ILE A 10 1.97 -30.05 32.49
CA ILE A 10 2.16 -28.60 32.55
C ILE A 10 1.56 -28.00 31.26
N VAL A 11 0.42 -27.34 31.36
CA VAL A 11 -0.16 -26.55 30.28
C VAL A 11 0.54 -25.19 30.25
N LEU A 12 1.43 -25.01 29.29
CA LEU A 12 2.11 -23.73 29.02
C LEU A 12 1.11 -22.82 28.29
N ALA A 13 0.45 -21.93 29.03
CA ALA A 13 -0.41 -20.89 28.43
C ALA A 13 0.48 -19.82 27.76
N LEU A 14 0.57 -19.83 26.43
CA LEU A 14 1.16 -18.77 25.63
C LEU A 14 0.23 -17.56 25.69
N PHE A 15 0.56 -16.58 26.53
CA PHE A 15 -0.05 -15.27 26.48
C PHE A 15 0.47 -14.52 25.25
N ALA A 16 -0.30 -14.48 24.19
CA ALA A 16 -0.09 -13.57 23.10
C ALA A 16 -0.39 -12.14 23.63
N THR A 17 0.66 -11.32 23.81
CA THR A 17 0.49 -9.90 24.14
C THR A 17 -0.01 -9.20 22.87
N GLU A 18 -1.29 -8.89 22.83
CA GLU A 18 -1.83 -7.99 21.80
C GLU A 18 -1.23 -6.61 22.00
N VAL A 19 -0.47 -6.14 21.00
CA VAL A 19 -0.01 -4.76 20.96
C VAL A 19 -1.21 -3.87 20.66
N SER A 20 -1.76 -3.25 21.70
CA SER A 20 -2.87 -2.32 21.57
C SER A 20 -2.45 -1.11 20.75
N ALA A 21 -3.29 -0.67 19.81
CA ALA A 21 -3.07 0.58 19.11
C ALA A 21 -3.21 1.77 20.09
N VAL A 22 -2.29 2.72 19.98
CA VAL A 22 -2.38 3.98 20.74
C VAL A 22 -2.97 5.04 19.82
N THR A 23 -3.92 5.83 20.37
CA THR A 23 -4.59 6.91 19.62
C THR A 23 -4.10 8.26 20.09
N ILE A 24 -3.73 9.13 19.16
CA ILE A 24 -3.43 10.55 19.38
C ILE A 24 -4.38 11.39 18.55
N THR A 25 -4.99 12.39 19.17
CA THR A 25 -5.78 13.41 18.46
C THR A 25 -4.94 14.68 18.28
N GLY A 26 -5.02 15.29 17.11
CA GLY A 26 -4.28 16.51 16.81
C GLY A 26 -4.73 17.21 15.55
N THR A 27 -4.10 18.35 15.29
CA THR A 27 -4.34 19.17 14.09
C THR A 27 -3.10 19.24 13.22
N LEU A 28 -3.30 19.40 11.92
CA LEU A 28 -2.21 19.50 10.95
C LEU A 28 -1.32 20.72 11.19
N VAL A 29 -0.01 20.51 11.15
CA VAL A 29 1.00 21.57 11.14
C VAL A 29 1.64 21.72 9.77
N ALA A 30 2.06 20.62 9.14
CA ALA A 30 2.70 20.62 7.83
C ALA A 30 2.55 19.28 7.12
N VAL A 31 2.34 19.30 5.80
CA VAL A 31 2.39 18.09 4.95
C VAL A 31 3.75 18.07 4.23
N HIS A 32 4.50 16.98 4.39
CA HIS A 32 5.80 16.77 3.74
C HIS A 32 5.65 16.00 2.42
N GLN A 33 4.90 14.89 2.48
CA GLN A 33 4.54 14.02 1.35
C GLN A 33 3.08 13.57 1.54
N GLY A 34 2.49 12.95 0.54
CA GLY A 34 1.11 12.47 0.64
C GLY A 34 0.86 11.54 1.84
N ASP A 35 1.85 10.76 2.22
CA ASP A 35 1.79 9.83 3.35
C ASP A 35 2.59 10.26 4.59
N THR A 36 3.18 11.43 4.57
CA THR A 36 4.04 11.91 5.67
C THR A 36 3.74 13.37 6.00
N PHE A 37 3.34 13.63 7.25
CA PHE A 37 3.00 14.97 7.72
C PHE A 37 3.25 15.12 9.22
N THR A 38 3.16 16.36 9.72
CA THR A 38 3.31 16.68 11.14
C THR A 38 1.99 17.20 11.69
N ILE A 39 1.61 16.69 12.87
CA ILE A 39 0.49 17.19 13.64
C ILE A 39 0.98 17.76 14.97
N LYS A 40 0.19 18.66 15.56
CA LYS A 40 0.26 19.07 16.95
C LYS A 40 -0.87 18.41 17.72
N SER A 41 -0.56 17.63 18.76
CA SER A 41 -1.60 17.03 19.59
C SER A 41 -2.42 18.09 20.32
N ILE A 42 -3.67 17.75 20.63
CA ILE A 42 -4.52 18.61 21.44
C ILE A 42 -4.01 18.71 22.87
N PRO A 43 -4.43 19.76 23.64
CA PRO A 43 -4.08 19.85 25.05
C PRO A 43 -4.41 18.55 25.83
N PRO A 44 -3.67 18.27 26.92
CA PRO A 44 -2.69 19.14 27.59
C PRO A 44 -1.27 19.06 27.00
N GLU A 45 -0.94 18.07 26.17
CA GLU A 45 0.45 17.82 25.75
C GLU A 45 0.98 18.80 24.71
N GLU A 46 0.15 19.22 23.75
CA GLU A 46 0.50 20.13 22.64
C GLU A 46 1.82 19.79 21.92
N LYS A 47 2.12 18.50 21.81
CA LYS A 47 3.37 17.99 21.28
C LYS A 47 3.30 17.79 19.76
N LEU A 48 4.43 18.01 19.08
CA LEU A 48 4.56 17.74 17.65
C LEU A 48 4.88 16.26 17.40
N TYR A 49 4.11 15.65 16.50
CA TYR A 49 4.32 14.29 16.05
C TYR A 49 4.43 14.23 14.53
N LYS A 50 5.47 13.58 14.06
CA LYS A 50 5.62 13.27 12.64
C LYS A 50 4.95 11.93 12.36
N ILE A 51 4.00 11.93 11.45
CA ILE A 51 3.19 10.76 11.08
C ILE A 51 3.68 10.20 9.76
N ARG A 52 3.76 8.88 9.66
CA ARG A 52 3.91 8.13 8.41
C ARG A 52 2.74 7.16 8.31
N LEU A 53 1.91 7.32 7.28
CA LEU A 53 0.78 6.43 7.05
C LEU A 53 1.27 5.00 6.82
N SER A 54 0.69 4.04 7.56
CA SER A 54 1.02 2.62 7.44
C SER A 54 0.47 2.00 6.16
N ASP A 55 1.09 0.91 5.73
CA ASP A 55 0.62 0.03 4.65
C ASP A 55 0.48 0.67 3.27
N ILE A 56 0.84 1.94 3.12
CA ILE A 56 0.79 2.66 1.85
C ILE A 56 2.09 3.41 1.58
N ASP A 57 2.32 3.73 0.30
CA ASP A 57 3.45 4.55 -0.13
C ASP A 57 2.97 5.49 -1.26
N THR A 58 3.10 6.80 -1.04
CA THR A 58 2.70 7.80 -2.04
C THR A 58 3.84 8.12 -2.98
N PRO A 59 3.56 8.55 -4.22
CA PRO A 59 4.62 9.03 -5.11
C PRO A 59 5.43 10.13 -4.44
N GLU A 60 6.75 10.09 -4.65
CA GLU A 60 7.68 11.10 -4.17
C GLU A 60 7.33 12.49 -4.72
N PRO A 61 7.69 13.61 -4.05
CA PRO A 61 7.35 14.96 -4.53
C PRO A 61 7.79 15.27 -5.97
N LYS A 62 8.86 14.60 -6.44
CA LYS A 62 9.38 14.74 -7.81
C LYS A 62 8.83 13.70 -8.78
N GLN A 63 8.02 12.75 -8.32
CA GLN A 63 7.33 11.79 -9.18
C GLN A 63 6.04 12.40 -9.75
N PRO A 64 5.57 11.92 -10.91
CA PRO A 64 4.21 12.17 -11.33
C PRO A 64 3.22 11.85 -10.20
N PHE A 65 2.24 12.70 -10.01
CA PHE A 65 1.23 12.62 -8.93
C PHE A 65 1.73 12.83 -7.49
N GLY A 66 3.04 13.02 -7.23
CA GLY A 66 3.53 13.28 -5.87
C GLY A 66 2.95 14.55 -5.24
N LEU A 67 2.92 15.64 -5.98
CA LEU A 67 2.29 16.88 -5.52
C LEU A 67 0.77 16.72 -5.34
N LYS A 68 0.09 16.00 -6.23
CA LYS A 68 -1.35 15.73 -6.11
C LYS A 68 -1.67 14.91 -4.86
N ALA A 69 -0.86 13.91 -4.54
CA ALA A 69 -1.01 13.12 -3.32
C ALA A 69 -0.84 14.00 -2.06
N LYS A 70 0.16 14.89 -2.08
CA LYS A 70 0.39 15.86 -0.99
C LYS A 70 -0.80 16.80 -0.83
N GLU A 71 -1.27 17.42 -1.89
CA GLU A 71 -2.44 18.33 -1.90
C GLU A 71 -3.72 17.63 -1.43
N PHE A 72 -3.91 16.37 -1.85
CA PHE A 72 -5.03 15.57 -1.39
C PHE A 72 -5.01 15.39 0.12
N THR A 73 -3.89 14.95 0.68
CA THR A 73 -3.71 14.79 2.13
C THR A 73 -3.98 16.12 2.85
N GLU A 74 -3.38 17.21 2.38
CA GLU A 74 -3.57 18.53 2.96
C GLU A 74 -5.05 18.92 2.98
N THR A 75 -5.77 18.76 1.89
CA THR A 75 -7.21 19.05 1.79
C THR A 75 -8.04 18.18 2.73
N GLN A 76 -7.66 16.91 2.92
CA GLN A 76 -8.40 16.02 3.81
C GLN A 76 -8.24 16.36 5.28
N VAL A 77 -7.08 16.87 5.71
CA VAL A 77 -6.75 17.06 7.13
C VAL A 77 -6.68 18.53 7.58
N PHE A 78 -6.56 19.48 6.65
CA PHE A 78 -6.43 20.91 6.98
C PHE A 78 -7.63 21.44 7.76
N GLY A 79 -7.36 22.13 8.86
CA GLY A 79 -8.38 22.74 9.73
C GLY A 79 -9.26 21.72 10.49
N LYS A 80 -8.89 20.45 10.51
CA LYS A 80 -9.65 19.40 11.20
C LYS A 80 -8.84 18.81 12.33
N GLU A 81 -9.54 18.39 13.39
CA GLU A 81 -9.00 17.45 14.36
C GLU A 81 -9.07 16.03 13.77
N ILE A 82 -7.93 15.34 13.75
CA ILE A 82 -7.80 13.99 13.23
C ILE A 82 -7.30 13.05 14.32
N GLN A 83 -7.68 11.79 14.24
CA GLN A 83 -7.20 10.73 15.12
C GLN A 83 -6.14 9.89 14.40
N VAL A 84 -5.00 9.72 15.05
CA VAL A 84 -3.91 8.87 14.56
C VAL A 84 -3.85 7.62 15.43
N GLU A 85 -4.17 6.49 14.84
CA GLU A 85 -4.01 5.17 15.47
C GLU A 85 -2.67 4.58 15.06
N TYR A 86 -1.73 4.46 15.99
CA TYR A 86 -0.39 3.96 15.69
C TYR A 86 0.00 2.78 16.58
N ARG A 87 0.88 1.93 16.08
CA ARG A 87 1.41 0.76 16.81
C ARG A 87 2.92 0.72 16.90
N ALA A 88 3.60 1.55 16.14
CA ALA A 88 5.05 1.56 16.06
C ALA A 88 5.59 2.97 15.83
N THR A 89 6.85 3.16 16.18
CA THR A 89 7.65 4.32 15.80
C THR A 89 8.84 3.82 14.99
N ASP A 90 9.11 4.46 13.87
CA ASP A 90 10.25 4.08 13.05
C ASP A 90 11.58 4.67 13.54
N PHE A 91 12.67 4.29 12.88
CA PHE A 91 14.01 4.75 13.21
C PHE A 91 14.16 6.28 13.13
N TYR A 92 13.32 6.96 12.36
CA TYR A 92 13.32 8.43 12.21
C TYR A 92 12.40 9.13 13.22
N GLY A 93 11.83 8.40 14.17
CA GLY A 93 10.91 8.95 15.17
C GLY A 93 9.50 9.26 14.64
N ARG A 94 9.12 8.71 13.46
CA ARG A 94 7.77 8.89 12.92
C ARG A 94 6.83 7.84 13.51
N LEU A 95 5.63 8.24 13.86
CA LEU A 95 4.56 7.33 14.26
C LEU A 95 3.98 6.67 13.02
N ILE A 96 4.02 5.34 12.97
CA ILE A 96 3.51 4.53 11.87
C ILE A 96 2.08 4.11 12.18
N GLY A 97 1.11 4.62 11.42
CA GLY A 97 -0.28 4.36 11.74
C GLY A 97 -1.30 4.74 10.68
N SER A 98 -2.55 4.56 11.04
CA SER A 98 -3.73 4.96 10.26
C SER A 98 -4.28 6.28 10.78
N VAL A 99 -4.87 7.06 9.89
CA VAL A 99 -5.49 8.34 10.25
C VAL A 99 -6.98 8.29 9.97
N VAL A 100 -7.75 8.46 11.04
CA VAL A 100 -9.21 8.53 10.97
C VAL A 100 -9.63 10.00 10.88
N LEU A 101 -10.34 10.31 9.81
CA LEU A 101 -10.92 11.63 9.55
C LEU A 101 -12.24 11.82 10.32
N PRO A 102 -12.70 13.06 10.58
CA PRO A 102 -13.92 13.32 11.36
C PRO A 102 -15.17 12.59 10.86
N GLN A 103 -15.22 12.25 9.55
CA GLN A 103 -16.33 11.52 8.94
C GLN A 103 -16.21 9.99 9.06
N GLY A 104 -15.26 9.50 9.85
CA GLY A 104 -14.98 8.08 10.03
C GLY A 104 -14.24 7.42 8.87
N LYS A 105 -13.84 8.16 7.84
CA LYS A 105 -13.03 7.64 6.75
C LYS A 105 -11.57 7.52 7.16
N VAL A 106 -10.88 6.53 6.62
CA VAL A 106 -9.45 6.33 6.84
C VAL A 106 -8.66 6.96 5.71
N LEU A 107 -7.79 7.94 6.03
CA LEU A 107 -7.01 8.67 5.03
C LEU A 107 -6.12 7.73 4.18
N ASN A 108 -5.53 6.71 4.80
CA ASN A 108 -4.73 5.69 4.11
C ASN A 108 -5.54 5.03 2.98
N GLU A 109 -6.80 4.65 3.26
CA GLU A 109 -7.69 4.05 2.28
C GLU A 109 -8.12 5.04 1.19
N GLU A 110 -8.42 6.28 1.57
CA GLU A 110 -8.83 7.30 0.61
C GLU A 110 -7.71 7.62 -0.40
N LEU A 111 -6.45 7.64 0.04
CA LEU A 111 -5.31 7.81 -0.86
C LEU A 111 -5.20 6.66 -1.88
N VAL A 112 -5.34 5.42 -1.44
CA VAL A 112 -5.31 4.25 -2.33
C VAL A 112 -6.52 4.23 -3.26
N ARG A 113 -7.71 4.50 -2.74
CA ARG A 113 -8.98 4.57 -3.50
C ARG A 113 -8.92 5.56 -4.66
N ASN A 114 -8.21 6.67 -4.48
CA ASN A 114 -8.05 7.72 -5.48
C ASN A 114 -6.81 7.53 -6.39
N GLY A 115 -6.10 6.40 -6.26
CA GLY A 115 -4.88 6.14 -7.02
C GLY A 115 -3.76 7.14 -6.73
N LEU A 116 -3.68 7.62 -5.50
CA LEU A 116 -2.67 8.57 -5.00
C LEU A 116 -1.68 7.94 -4.04
N ALA A 117 -1.89 6.68 -3.67
CA ALA A 117 -0.94 5.85 -2.93
C ALA A 117 -0.97 4.42 -3.46
N TRP A 118 0.18 3.79 -3.41
CA TRP A 118 0.33 2.36 -3.61
C TRP A 118 0.05 1.65 -2.29
N TYR A 119 -0.62 0.48 -2.35
CA TYR A 119 -0.63 -0.44 -1.24
C TYR A 119 0.76 -1.06 -1.09
N TYR A 120 1.42 -0.78 0.02
CA TYR A 120 2.78 -1.25 0.31
C TYR A 120 2.74 -2.38 1.34
N ARG A 121 2.93 -3.61 0.88
CA ARG A 121 2.87 -4.82 1.70
C ARG A 121 4.13 -4.98 2.56
N VAL A 122 4.15 -4.35 3.71
CA VAL A 122 5.19 -4.56 4.73
C VAL A 122 4.77 -5.65 5.71
N ASN A 123 3.47 -5.85 5.90
CA ASN A 123 2.90 -6.83 6.80
C ASN A 123 2.87 -8.23 6.17
N PRO A 124 3.21 -9.30 6.93
CA PRO A 124 3.04 -10.68 6.48
C PRO A 124 1.58 -11.07 6.23
N SER A 125 0.61 -10.30 6.77
CA SER A 125 -0.82 -10.51 6.55
C SER A 125 -1.36 -9.46 5.58
N PRO A 126 -1.67 -9.83 4.33
CA PRO A 126 -2.21 -8.91 3.35
C PRO A 126 -3.57 -8.33 3.79
N SER A 127 -3.81 -7.06 3.50
CA SER A 127 -5.10 -6.42 3.73
C SER A 127 -5.99 -6.53 2.49
N ALA A 128 -7.02 -7.34 2.57
CA ALA A 128 -8.01 -7.47 1.49
C ALA A 128 -8.67 -6.12 1.13
N THR A 129 -8.79 -5.20 2.10
CA THR A 129 -9.31 -3.86 1.86
C THR A 129 -8.40 -3.05 0.93
N PHE A 130 -7.10 -2.96 1.23
CA PHE A 130 -6.18 -2.22 0.38
C PHE A 130 -6.00 -2.85 -0.99
N GLU A 131 -5.99 -4.18 -1.07
CA GLU A 131 -5.94 -4.90 -2.36
C GLU A 131 -7.12 -4.53 -3.24
N ARG A 132 -8.33 -4.60 -2.70
CA ARG A 132 -9.55 -4.23 -3.40
C ARG A 132 -9.56 -2.76 -3.83
N LEU A 133 -9.20 -1.84 -2.93
CA LEU A 133 -9.17 -0.41 -3.23
C LEU A 133 -8.17 -0.06 -4.32
N GLN A 134 -6.98 -0.64 -4.28
CA GLN A 134 -5.97 -0.45 -5.31
C GLN A 134 -6.43 -1.01 -6.66
N TYR A 135 -7.03 -2.20 -6.65
CA TYR A 135 -7.59 -2.80 -7.84
C TYR A 135 -8.68 -1.92 -8.47
N GLU A 136 -9.65 -1.42 -7.66
CA GLU A 136 -10.71 -0.53 -8.11
C GLU A 136 -10.15 0.79 -8.69
N ALA A 137 -9.15 1.39 -8.04
CA ALA A 137 -8.51 2.62 -8.51
C ALA A 137 -7.81 2.39 -9.85
N TRP A 138 -7.11 1.28 -9.97
CA TRP A 138 -6.43 0.89 -11.19
C TRP A 138 -7.41 0.60 -12.34
N GLU A 139 -8.49 -0.14 -12.11
CA GLU A 139 -9.49 -0.46 -13.12
C GLU A 139 -10.18 0.80 -13.66
N LYS A 140 -10.43 1.78 -12.78
CA LYS A 140 -11.02 3.08 -13.11
C LYS A 140 -9.99 4.11 -13.61
N ARG A 141 -8.71 3.75 -13.70
CA ARG A 141 -7.60 4.64 -14.08
C ARG A 141 -7.55 5.93 -13.25
N LEU A 142 -7.70 5.81 -11.95
CA LEU A 142 -7.65 6.95 -11.06
C LEU A 142 -6.20 7.30 -10.69
N GLY A 143 -5.96 8.58 -10.45
CA GLY A 143 -4.65 9.07 -10.02
C GLY A 143 -3.53 8.66 -10.98
N PHE A 144 -2.43 8.11 -10.45
CA PHE A 144 -1.28 7.69 -11.26
C PHE A 144 -1.57 6.47 -12.16
N TRP A 145 -2.71 5.80 -11.96
CA TRP A 145 -3.12 4.68 -12.82
C TRP A 145 -3.55 5.11 -14.24
N VAL A 146 -3.61 6.41 -14.54
CA VAL A 146 -3.73 6.91 -15.92
C VAL A 146 -2.44 6.67 -16.72
N GLU A 147 -1.29 6.58 -16.04
CA GLU A 147 -0.01 6.31 -16.67
C GLU A 147 0.04 4.86 -17.19
N PRO A 148 0.62 4.62 -18.37
CA PRO A 148 0.74 3.27 -18.92
C PRO A 148 1.57 2.33 -18.04
N SER A 149 2.57 2.87 -17.34
CA SER A 149 3.49 2.12 -16.48
C SER A 149 3.91 3.02 -15.30
N PRO A 150 3.05 3.20 -14.30
CA PRO A 150 3.38 4.04 -13.17
C PRO A 150 4.49 3.39 -12.34
N THR A 151 5.54 4.16 -12.03
CA THR A 151 6.67 3.68 -11.23
C THR A 151 6.32 3.74 -9.74
N PRO A 152 6.45 2.65 -8.98
CA PRO A 152 6.25 2.69 -7.52
C PRO A 152 7.30 3.57 -6.81
N PRO A 153 6.94 4.24 -5.68
CA PRO A 153 7.85 5.15 -4.98
C PRO A 153 9.15 4.49 -4.51
N TRP A 154 9.08 3.26 -4.04
CA TRP A 154 10.27 2.51 -3.60
C TRP A 154 11.23 2.19 -4.74
N GLN A 155 10.74 1.96 -5.95
CA GLN A 155 11.57 1.80 -7.14
C GLN A 155 12.16 3.14 -7.55
N PHE A 156 11.37 4.20 -7.57
CA PHE A 156 11.84 5.56 -7.87
C PHE A 156 12.99 5.99 -6.93
N ARG A 157 12.89 5.68 -5.63
CA ARG A 157 13.96 5.93 -4.66
C ARG A 157 15.25 5.15 -4.94
N ARG A 158 15.14 3.90 -5.40
CA ARG A 158 16.30 3.05 -5.72
C ARG A 158 17.02 3.51 -6.98
N GLU A 159 16.27 3.84 -8.00
CA GLU A 159 16.81 3.97 -9.36
C GLU A 159 17.03 5.42 -9.78
N LYS A 160 16.49 6.41 -9.07
CA LYS A 160 16.46 7.82 -9.46
C LYS A 160 15.98 8.03 -10.91
N ILE A 161 15.08 7.18 -11.39
CA ILE A 161 14.68 7.11 -12.79
C ILE A 161 13.55 8.12 -13.04
N PHE A 162 13.69 8.93 -14.07
CA PHE A 162 12.72 9.93 -14.51
C PHE A 162 11.82 9.46 -15.67
N SER A 163 12.11 8.31 -16.28
CA SER A 163 11.27 7.65 -17.27
C SER A 163 11.70 6.20 -17.47
N VAL A 164 10.80 5.25 -17.38
CA VAL A 164 11.08 3.84 -17.66
C VAL A 164 10.31 3.45 -18.92
N PRO A 165 11.00 2.99 -19.99
CA PRO A 165 10.34 2.30 -21.08
C PRO A 165 9.67 1.02 -20.57
N PRO A 166 8.68 0.45 -21.27
CA PRO A 166 8.09 -0.83 -20.90
C PRO A 166 9.20 -1.87 -20.72
N VAL A 167 9.33 -2.38 -19.50
CA VAL A 167 10.45 -3.22 -19.08
C VAL A 167 10.04 -4.67 -19.14
N THR A 168 10.95 -5.53 -19.58
CA THR A 168 10.78 -6.98 -19.45
C THR A 168 10.94 -7.40 -17.99
N VAL A 169 10.18 -8.39 -17.56
CA VAL A 169 10.13 -8.88 -16.16
C VAL A 169 11.50 -9.25 -15.60
N ASN A 170 12.46 -9.62 -16.46
CA ASN A 170 13.84 -9.97 -16.06
C ASN A 170 14.66 -8.80 -15.48
N GLN A 171 14.17 -7.57 -15.58
CA GLN A 171 14.85 -6.35 -15.13
C GLN A 171 14.17 -5.72 -13.91
N MET A 172 13.05 -6.28 -13.44
CA MET A 172 12.30 -5.78 -12.29
C MET A 172 12.44 -6.69 -11.07
N ASP A 173 12.36 -6.07 -9.90
CA ASP A 173 12.13 -6.77 -8.66
C ASP A 173 10.77 -7.50 -8.76
N TYR A 174 10.80 -8.82 -8.67
CA TYR A 174 9.65 -9.67 -8.93
C TYR A 174 8.50 -9.43 -7.94
N ASP A 175 8.84 -9.10 -6.71
CA ASP A 175 7.86 -8.76 -5.67
C ASP A 175 7.06 -7.50 -6.00
N LEU A 176 7.68 -6.56 -6.74
CA LEU A 176 6.99 -5.38 -7.26
C LEU A 176 5.96 -5.72 -8.31
N VAL A 177 6.29 -6.67 -9.19
CA VAL A 177 5.42 -7.13 -10.27
C VAL A 177 4.22 -7.90 -9.71
N LEU A 178 4.46 -8.80 -8.77
CA LEU A 178 3.42 -9.58 -8.10
C LEU A 178 2.40 -8.70 -7.37
N ASN A 179 2.86 -7.58 -6.85
CA ASN A 179 2.02 -6.72 -6.02
C ASN A 179 1.22 -5.70 -6.83
N TYR A 180 1.65 -5.32 -8.04
CA TYR A 180 1.15 -4.10 -8.69
C TYR A 180 0.94 -4.19 -10.19
N GLY A 181 1.32 -5.28 -10.85
CA GLY A 181 1.36 -5.37 -12.29
C GLY A 181 0.31 -6.26 -12.93
N ILE A 182 -0.11 -5.87 -14.13
CA ILE A 182 -0.64 -6.82 -15.07
C ILE A 182 0.53 -7.47 -15.78
N ILE A 183 0.59 -8.77 -15.73
CA ILE A 183 1.61 -9.57 -16.41
C ILE A 183 1.02 -10.17 -17.67
N GLY A 184 1.70 -10.00 -18.82
CA GLY A 184 1.33 -10.62 -20.06
C GLY A 184 2.40 -11.57 -20.57
N ASP A 185 1.97 -12.71 -21.07
CA ASP A 185 2.84 -13.65 -21.77
C ASP A 185 2.87 -13.31 -23.27
N PRO A 186 4.02 -12.88 -23.82
CA PRO A 186 4.13 -12.50 -25.21
C PRO A 186 3.89 -13.65 -26.21
N LYS A 187 4.04 -14.91 -25.76
CA LYS A 187 3.83 -16.10 -26.58
C LYS A 187 2.36 -16.47 -26.68
N SER A 188 1.69 -16.61 -25.54
CA SER A 188 0.26 -16.97 -25.49
C SER A 188 -0.68 -15.79 -25.71
N LYS A 189 -0.17 -14.56 -25.60
CA LYS A 189 -0.98 -13.34 -25.62
C LYS A 189 -2.07 -13.32 -24.54
N ILE A 190 -1.80 -13.96 -23.41
CA ILE A 190 -2.66 -13.94 -22.23
C ILE A 190 -2.07 -12.95 -21.20
N TYR A 191 -2.94 -12.20 -20.55
CA TYR A 191 -2.56 -11.36 -19.43
C TYR A 191 -3.31 -11.73 -18.15
N TRP A 192 -2.68 -11.47 -17.03
CA TRP A 192 -3.21 -11.68 -15.67
C TRP A 192 -3.06 -10.41 -14.84
N TRP A 193 -3.90 -10.26 -13.82
CA TRP A 193 -3.77 -9.26 -12.77
C TRP A 193 -3.80 -9.94 -11.41
N PRO A 194 -3.41 -9.25 -10.30
CA PRO A 194 -3.23 -9.87 -8.99
C PRO A 194 -4.42 -10.64 -8.42
N ALA A 195 -5.65 -10.30 -8.83
CA ALA A 195 -6.86 -11.01 -8.41
C ALA A 195 -7.14 -12.30 -9.22
N CYS A 196 -6.36 -12.60 -10.25
CA CYS A 196 -6.51 -13.85 -11.00
C CYS A 196 -6.03 -15.04 -10.15
N LYS A 197 -6.82 -16.12 -10.10
CA LYS A 197 -6.46 -17.34 -9.35
C LYS A 197 -5.18 -18.01 -9.85
N ASP A 198 -4.89 -17.84 -11.12
CA ASP A 198 -3.71 -18.37 -11.83
C ASP A 198 -2.66 -17.29 -12.08
N TYR A 199 -2.64 -16.25 -11.24
CA TYR A 199 -1.63 -15.21 -11.34
C TYR A 199 -0.22 -15.82 -11.17
N PRO A 200 0.70 -15.60 -12.12
CA PRO A 200 1.97 -16.32 -12.13
C PRO A 200 2.89 -15.90 -10.98
N GLU A 201 3.35 -16.86 -10.19
CA GLU A 201 4.32 -16.62 -9.11
C GLU A 201 5.73 -16.29 -9.62
N LYS A 202 6.20 -16.99 -10.64
CA LYS A 202 7.48 -16.72 -11.32
C LYS A 202 7.33 -17.06 -12.79
N LYS A 203 7.65 -16.13 -13.67
CA LYS A 203 7.75 -16.46 -15.11
C LYS A 203 8.70 -15.51 -15.81
N ASP A 204 9.79 -16.06 -16.29
CA ASP A 204 10.72 -15.38 -17.17
C ASP A 204 10.01 -14.93 -18.46
N ASN A 205 10.49 -13.87 -19.06
CA ASN A 205 10.01 -13.35 -20.34
C ASN A 205 8.54 -12.86 -20.35
N LYS A 206 8.05 -12.25 -19.28
CA LYS A 206 6.75 -11.60 -19.24
C LYS A 206 6.86 -10.10 -19.51
N ILE A 207 5.77 -9.53 -20.02
CA ILE A 207 5.61 -8.09 -20.20
C ILE A 207 4.72 -7.58 -19.08
N ILE A 208 5.05 -6.40 -18.55
CA ILE A 208 4.25 -5.72 -17.55
C ILE A 208 3.46 -4.61 -18.24
N PHE A 209 2.19 -4.60 -17.99
CA PHE A 209 1.28 -3.54 -18.42
C PHE A 209 0.82 -2.73 -17.21
N GLY A 210 0.73 -1.42 -17.36
CA GLY A 210 0.22 -0.55 -16.30
C GLY A 210 -1.29 -0.70 -16.07
N TYR A 211 -2.04 -1.17 -17.08
CA TYR A 211 -3.51 -1.33 -16.99
C TYR A 211 -4.04 -2.30 -18.08
N LYS A 212 -5.22 -2.89 -17.81
CA LYS A 212 -5.84 -3.92 -18.69
C LYS A 212 -6.06 -3.45 -20.12
N GLN A 213 -6.43 -2.18 -20.31
CA GLN A 213 -6.69 -1.68 -21.67
C GLN A 213 -5.43 -1.69 -22.53
N LEU A 214 -4.27 -1.33 -21.96
CA LEU A 214 -3.00 -1.38 -22.67
C LEU A 214 -2.67 -2.82 -23.13
N ALA A 215 -2.90 -3.80 -22.27
CA ALA A 215 -2.73 -5.21 -22.68
C ALA A 215 -3.68 -5.58 -23.82
N LYS A 216 -4.95 -5.19 -23.75
CA LYS A 216 -5.93 -5.43 -24.82
C LYS A 216 -5.53 -4.73 -26.12
N ASP A 217 -5.11 -3.48 -26.07
CA ASP A 217 -4.68 -2.68 -27.24
C ASP A 217 -3.44 -3.29 -27.91
N MET A 218 -2.60 -4.00 -27.14
CA MET A 218 -1.46 -4.77 -27.63
C MET A 218 -1.82 -6.22 -28.05
N GLY A 219 -3.12 -6.55 -28.11
CA GLY A 219 -3.62 -7.83 -28.61
C GLY A 219 -3.57 -8.97 -27.59
N TYR A 220 -3.58 -8.65 -26.29
CA TYR A 220 -3.64 -9.67 -25.24
C TYR A 220 -5.09 -9.89 -24.77
N SER A 221 -5.40 -11.13 -24.41
CA SER A 221 -6.68 -11.52 -23.81
C SER A 221 -6.49 -11.82 -22.32
N SER A 222 -7.53 -11.62 -21.52
CA SER A 222 -7.48 -11.99 -20.10
C SER A 222 -7.43 -13.50 -19.91
N SER A 223 -6.75 -13.97 -18.87
CA SER A 223 -6.89 -15.37 -18.44
C SER A 223 -8.33 -15.66 -18.05
N LEU A 224 -8.78 -16.89 -18.36
CA LEU A 224 -10.13 -17.39 -18.03
C LEU A 224 -10.37 -17.53 -16.51
N ASN A 225 -9.30 -17.61 -15.73
CA ASN A 225 -9.36 -17.75 -14.27
C ASN A 225 -9.34 -16.42 -13.53
N CYS A 226 -9.44 -15.32 -14.27
CA CYS A 226 -9.56 -14.00 -13.69
C CYS A 226 -11.03 -13.64 -13.50
N THR A 227 -11.45 -13.41 -12.29
CA THR A 227 -12.78 -12.84 -12.01
C THR A 227 -12.88 -11.44 -12.58
N GLN A 228 -13.98 -11.15 -13.27
CA GLN A 228 -14.27 -9.81 -13.79
C GLN A 228 -14.40 -8.78 -12.67
#